data_c97f17538ae9ee82d2e236ede9d1b6f8
#
_entry.id   c97f17538ae9ee82d2e236ede9d1b6f8
#
_cell.length_a   1.000
_cell.length_b   1.000
_cell.length_c   1.000
_cell.angle_alpha   90.00
_cell.angle_beta   90.00
_cell.angle_gamma   90.00
#
_symmetry.space_group_name_H-M   'P 1'
#
loop_
_entity.id
_entity.type
_entity.pdbx_description
1 polymer ?
#
loop_
_entity_poly.entity_id
_entity_poly.type
_entity_poly.pdbx_seq_one_letter_code
_entity_poly.pdbx_strand_id
1 'polypeptide(L)'
;SDLAVGHYFLPGAEEAVANLSQKYRLFLASNGTASVQSGRLTSANLYRFFETVFISQELGFNKPAKEFFDACFARIPDFDPKKAVMVGDSLTSDILGGKNAGITTVWVNPERRLPHPEIVPDYEIESLAQLEALLETM
;
A
#
# COMPACT_ATOMS: atom_id res chain seq x y z
N SER A 1 -8.79 4.72 10.60
CA SER A 1 -7.60 5.20 9.89
C SER A 1 -7.52 4.66 8.48
N ASP A 2 -6.79 5.37 7.64
CA ASP A 2 -6.68 5.05 6.22
C ASP A 2 -5.43 4.20 5.99
N LEU A 3 -5.58 3.14 5.18
CA LEU A 3 -4.49 2.24 4.88
C LEU A 3 -4.28 2.17 3.37
N ALA A 4 -3.16 2.71 2.90
CA ALA A 4 -2.77 2.60 1.50
C ALA A 4 -1.90 1.34 1.35
N VAL A 5 -2.35 0.40 0.54
CA VAL A 5 -1.68 -0.88 0.37
C VAL A 5 -1.05 -0.94 -1.01
N GLY A 6 0.23 -1.32 -1.06
CA GLY A 6 0.90 -1.61 -2.30
C GLY A 6 0.34 -2.86 -2.96
N HIS A 7 0.90 -3.23 -4.07
CA HIS A 7 0.41 -4.31 -4.91
C HIS A 7 0.98 -5.66 -4.48
N TYR A 8 0.11 -6.62 -4.07
CA TYR A 8 0.56 -7.92 -3.57
C TYR A 8 -0.16 -9.12 -4.10
N PHE A 9 0.63 -10.18 -4.33
CA PHE A 9 0.14 -11.55 -4.52
C PHE A 9 0.89 -12.50 -3.59
N LEU A 10 1.07 -12.08 -2.33
CA LEU A 10 1.72 -12.92 -1.33
C LEU A 10 0.71 -13.92 -0.76
N PRO A 11 1.18 -15.10 -0.33
CA PRO A 11 0.29 -16.07 0.35
C PRO A 11 -0.39 -15.42 1.54
N GLY A 12 -1.68 -15.68 1.69
CA GLY A 12 -2.46 -15.12 2.78
C GLY A 12 -2.92 -13.69 2.59
N ALA A 13 -2.63 -13.05 1.44
CA ALA A 13 -3.00 -11.67 1.20
C ALA A 13 -4.52 -11.46 1.24
N GLU A 14 -5.29 -12.36 0.66
CA GLU A 14 -6.75 -12.23 0.63
C GLU A 14 -7.33 -12.23 2.04
N GLU A 15 -6.90 -13.17 2.88
CA GLU A 15 -7.37 -13.24 4.26
C GLU A 15 -6.98 -12.00 5.06
N ALA A 16 -5.73 -11.56 4.94
CA ALA A 16 -5.23 -10.38 5.63
C ALA A 16 -6.01 -9.13 5.22
N VAL A 17 -6.22 -8.95 3.92
CA VAL A 17 -6.95 -7.79 3.39
C VAL A 17 -8.40 -7.82 3.84
N ALA A 18 -9.04 -8.99 3.83
CA ALA A 18 -10.41 -9.12 4.29
C ALA A 18 -10.56 -8.72 5.76
N ASN A 19 -9.63 -9.16 6.61
CA ASN A 19 -9.64 -8.82 8.03
C ASN A 19 -9.41 -7.32 8.25
N LEU A 20 -8.45 -6.75 7.54
CA LEU A 20 -8.12 -5.33 7.67
C LEU A 20 -9.25 -4.43 7.19
N SER A 21 -9.99 -4.85 6.16
CA SER A 21 -11.08 -4.04 5.60
C SER A 21 -12.21 -3.81 6.59
N GLN A 22 -12.32 -4.64 7.62
CA GLN A 22 -13.33 -4.48 8.66
C GLN A 22 -12.98 -3.37 9.66
N LYS A 23 -11.70 -2.98 9.73
CA LYS A 23 -11.21 -2.00 10.70
C LYS A 23 -10.67 -0.74 10.06
N TYR A 24 -10.20 -0.82 8.82
CA TYR A 24 -9.52 0.28 8.15
C TYR A 24 -10.08 0.50 6.76
N ARG A 25 -9.96 1.74 6.29
CA ARG A 25 -10.26 2.06 4.89
C ARG A 25 -9.05 1.64 4.06
N LEU A 26 -9.27 0.79 3.07
CA LEU A 26 -8.18 0.25 2.25
C LEU A 26 -8.18 0.87 0.85
N PHE A 27 -6.98 1.20 0.39
CA PHE A 27 -6.75 1.74 -0.95
C PHE A 27 -5.61 0.98 -1.58
N LEU A 28 -5.73 0.65 -2.86
CA LEU A 28 -4.65 0.00 -3.59
C LEU A 28 -3.96 1.02 -4.48
N ALA A 29 -2.62 1.06 -4.41
CA ALA A 29 -1.82 1.97 -5.22
C ALA A 29 -0.84 1.17 -6.08
N SER A 30 -0.93 1.31 -7.40
CA SER A 30 -0.17 0.50 -8.34
C SER A 30 0.46 1.32 -9.46
N ASN A 31 1.65 0.89 -9.89
CA ASN A 31 2.34 1.41 -11.07
C ASN A 31 1.98 0.65 -12.35
N GLY A 32 0.93 -0.16 -12.32
CA GLY A 32 0.52 -0.92 -13.50
C GLY A 32 -0.42 -0.16 -14.41
N THR A 33 -0.80 -0.82 -15.50
CA THR A 33 -1.89 -0.35 -16.36
C THR A 33 -3.21 -0.89 -15.81
N ALA A 34 -4.31 -0.22 -16.12
CA ALA A 34 -5.63 -0.64 -15.65
C ALA A 34 -5.97 -2.07 -16.06
N SER A 35 -5.65 -2.44 -17.30
CA SER A 35 -5.97 -3.78 -17.80
C SER A 35 -5.19 -4.87 -17.09
N VAL A 36 -3.91 -4.63 -16.80
CA VAL A 36 -3.06 -5.59 -16.09
C VAL A 36 -3.55 -5.75 -14.65
N GLN A 37 -3.84 -4.65 -13.97
CA GLN A 37 -4.30 -4.69 -12.61
C GLN A 37 -5.66 -5.37 -12.47
N SER A 38 -6.59 -5.08 -13.36
CA SER A 38 -7.90 -5.71 -13.35
C SER A 38 -7.80 -7.24 -13.47
N GLY A 39 -6.94 -7.74 -14.38
CA GLY A 39 -6.74 -9.17 -14.54
C GLY A 39 -6.22 -9.83 -13.26
N ARG A 40 -5.22 -9.22 -12.63
CA ARG A 40 -4.61 -9.76 -11.41
C ARG A 40 -5.56 -9.74 -10.23
N LEU A 41 -6.18 -8.60 -9.99
CA LEU A 41 -7.05 -8.43 -8.83
C LEU A 41 -8.33 -9.23 -8.96
N THR A 42 -8.87 -9.36 -10.17
CA THR A 42 -10.05 -10.16 -10.42
C THR A 42 -9.79 -11.62 -10.07
N SER A 43 -8.64 -12.16 -10.47
CA SER A 43 -8.32 -13.55 -10.17
C SER A 43 -8.08 -13.77 -8.67
N ALA A 44 -7.55 -12.77 -7.96
CA ALA A 44 -7.35 -12.82 -6.52
C ALA A 44 -8.61 -12.44 -5.74
N ASN A 45 -9.63 -11.89 -6.42
CA ASN A 45 -10.90 -11.47 -5.80
C ASN A 45 -10.69 -10.44 -4.69
N LEU A 46 -9.73 -9.53 -4.84
CA LEU A 46 -9.37 -8.57 -3.81
C LEU A 46 -10.06 -7.20 -3.96
N TYR A 47 -10.57 -6.87 -5.15
CA TYR A 47 -11.16 -5.56 -5.41
C TYR A 47 -12.24 -5.16 -4.41
N ARG A 48 -13.03 -6.11 -3.95
CA ARG A 48 -14.16 -5.83 -3.07
C ARG A 48 -13.76 -5.25 -1.72
N PHE A 49 -12.47 -5.38 -1.34
CA PHE A 49 -11.99 -4.90 -0.04
C PHE A 49 -11.41 -3.48 -0.10
N PHE A 50 -11.23 -2.93 -1.29
CA PHE A 50 -10.64 -1.61 -1.46
C PHE A 50 -11.69 -0.58 -1.83
N GLU A 51 -11.65 0.58 -1.16
CA GLU A 51 -12.56 1.67 -1.52
C GLU A 51 -12.23 2.22 -2.90
N THR A 52 -10.94 2.35 -3.21
CA THR A 52 -10.48 2.85 -4.50
C THR A 52 -9.19 2.15 -4.89
N VAL A 53 -9.04 1.91 -6.19
CA VAL A 53 -7.81 1.38 -6.77
C VAL A 53 -7.19 2.51 -7.58
N PHE A 54 -6.02 2.97 -7.14
CA PHE A 54 -5.28 4.03 -7.83
C PHE A 54 -4.24 3.42 -8.76
N ILE A 55 -4.29 3.77 -10.01
CA ILE A 55 -3.43 3.22 -11.05
C ILE A 55 -2.66 4.35 -11.72
N SER A 56 -1.34 4.22 -11.79
CA SER A 56 -0.47 5.27 -12.32
C SER A 56 -0.85 5.74 -13.72
N GLN A 57 -1.27 4.82 -14.57
CA GLN A 57 -1.70 5.17 -15.93
C GLN A 57 -2.87 6.16 -15.92
N GLU A 58 -3.80 5.99 -14.99
CA GLU A 58 -4.97 6.86 -14.89
C GLU A 58 -4.65 8.19 -14.22
N LEU A 59 -3.68 8.22 -13.30
CA LEU A 59 -3.31 9.43 -12.57
C LEU A 59 -2.28 10.29 -13.29
N GLY A 60 -1.51 9.69 -14.20
CA GLY A 60 -0.48 10.40 -14.95
C GLY A 60 0.87 10.48 -14.25
N PHE A 61 1.02 9.85 -13.10
CA PHE A 61 2.27 9.83 -12.33
C PHE A 61 2.51 8.43 -11.81
N ASN A 62 3.79 8.08 -11.59
CA ASN A 62 4.20 6.78 -11.03
C ASN A 62 4.75 6.93 -9.62
N LYS A 63 4.58 5.86 -8.77
CA LYS A 63 5.34 5.78 -7.54
C LYS A 63 6.84 5.72 -7.89
N PRO A 64 7.76 6.30 -7.14
CA PRO A 64 7.58 6.95 -5.85
C PRO A 64 7.34 8.46 -5.92
N ALA A 65 6.95 9.00 -7.07
CA ALA A 65 6.76 10.44 -7.22
C ALA A 65 5.72 10.96 -6.22
N LYS A 66 6.03 12.08 -5.60
CA LYS A 66 5.13 12.72 -4.65
C LYS A 66 3.80 13.07 -5.31
N GLU A 67 3.83 13.47 -6.58
CA GLU A 67 2.63 13.83 -7.35
C GLU A 67 1.65 12.68 -7.46
N PHE A 68 2.14 11.43 -7.55
CA PHE A 68 1.27 10.25 -7.55
C PHE A 68 0.46 10.19 -6.26
N PHE A 69 1.13 10.35 -5.12
CA PHE A 69 0.46 10.27 -3.81
C PHE A 69 -0.44 11.49 -3.58
N ASP A 70 -0.02 12.67 -4.00
CA ASP A 70 -0.86 13.86 -3.90
C ASP A 70 -2.18 13.67 -4.67
N ALA A 71 -2.09 13.06 -5.87
CA ALA A 71 -3.27 12.77 -6.67
C ALA A 71 -4.18 11.74 -5.99
N CYS A 72 -3.59 10.71 -5.34
CA CYS A 72 -4.36 9.74 -4.58
C CYS A 72 -5.08 10.41 -3.41
N PHE A 73 -4.35 11.18 -2.62
CA PHE A 73 -4.87 11.81 -1.41
C PHE A 73 -6.01 12.79 -1.71
N ALA A 74 -5.89 13.50 -2.83
CA ALA A 74 -6.93 14.44 -3.25
C ALA A 74 -8.26 13.74 -3.54
N ARG A 75 -8.24 12.43 -3.78
CA ARG A 75 -9.41 11.63 -4.10
C ARG A 75 -9.95 10.83 -2.92
N ILE A 76 -9.34 10.95 -1.76
CA ILE A 76 -9.76 10.26 -0.54
C ILE A 76 -10.50 11.25 0.36
N PRO A 77 -11.82 11.07 0.57
CA PRO A 77 -12.58 11.97 1.45
C PRO A 77 -12.02 11.92 2.88
N ASP A 78 -11.91 13.10 3.48
CA ASP A 78 -11.46 13.25 4.88
C ASP A 78 -10.09 12.64 5.14
N PHE A 79 -9.19 12.71 4.16
CA PHE A 79 -7.85 12.15 4.28
C PHE A 79 -7.02 12.89 5.33
N ASP A 80 -6.40 12.11 6.25
CA ASP A 80 -5.49 12.64 7.25
C ASP A 80 -4.14 11.92 7.11
N PRO A 81 -3.07 12.60 6.67
CA PRO A 81 -1.78 11.96 6.49
C PRO A 81 -1.20 11.38 7.78
N LYS A 82 -1.58 11.91 8.93
CA LYS A 82 -1.11 11.39 10.23
C LYS A 82 -1.70 10.01 10.55
N LYS A 83 -2.78 9.65 9.91
CA LYS A 83 -3.46 8.37 10.11
C LYS A 83 -3.30 7.43 8.93
N ALA A 84 -2.50 7.80 7.95
CA ALA A 84 -2.28 7.03 6.74
C ALA A 84 -1.00 6.20 6.85
N VAL A 85 -1.05 4.98 6.33
CA VAL A 85 0.08 4.07 6.33
C VAL A 85 0.27 3.49 4.94
N MET A 86 1.48 3.56 4.41
CA MET A 86 1.84 2.91 3.15
C MET A 86 2.47 1.57 3.44
N VAL A 87 1.86 0.51 2.92
CA VAL A 87 2.35 -0.86 3.08
C VAL A 87 2.81 -1.38 1.73
N GLY A 88 4.06 -1.83 1.63
CA GLY A 88 4.57 -2.30 0.36
C GLY A 88 5.80 -3.16 0.47
N ASP A 89 6.08 -3.92 -0.60
CA ASP A 89 7.24 -4.80 -0.68
C ASP A 89 8.42 -4.16 -1.44
N SER A 90 8.17 -3.08 -2.16
CA SER A 90 9.20 -2.40 -2.93
C SER A 90 9.73 -1.18 -2.18
N LEU A 91 11.01 -1.21 -1.81
CA LEU A 91 11.65 -0.06 -1.17
C LEU A 91 11.69 1.16 -2.08
N THR A 92 11.95 0.96 -3.37
CA THR A 92 12.15 2.06 -4.30
C THR A 92 10.85 2.68 -4.82
N SER A 93 9.72 1.99 -4.74
CA SER A 93 8.45 2.55 -5.17
C SER A 93 7.50 2.81 -4.00
N ASP A 94 7.21 1.78 -3.20
CA ASP A 94 6.23 1.90 -2.11
C ASP A 94 6.77 2.67 -0.91
N ILE A 95 7.92 2.25 -0.41
CA ILE A 95 8.45 2.83 0.82
C ILE A 95 9.00 4.23 0.56
N LEU A 96 9.81 4.39 -0.47
CA LEU A 96 10.28 5.72 -0.84
C LEU A 96 9.11 6.65 -1.16
N GLY A 97 8.10 6.13 -1.85
CA GLY A 97 6.90 6.90 -2.15
C GLY A 97 6.17 7.37 -0.91
N GLY A 98 5.95 6.47 0.05
CA GLY A 98 5.31 6.84 1.31
C GLY A 98 6.10 7.89 2.07
N LYS A 99 7.43 7.77 2.08
CA LYS A 99 8.29 8.76 2.72
C LYS A 99 8.23 10.11 2.02
N ASN A 100 8.25 10.12 0.69
CA ASN A 100 8.11 11.35 -0.08
C ASN A 100 6.77 12.03 0.19
N ALA A 101 5.74 11.23 0.45
CA ALA A 101 4.40 11.73 0.74
C ALA A 101 4.20 12.13 2.20
N GLY A 102 5.14 11.83 3.07
CA GLY A 102 5.07 12.20 4.47
C GLY A 102 4.18 11.32 5.34
N ILE A 103 3.94 10.08 4.94
CA ILE A 103 3.12 9.14 5.71
C ILE A 103 3.97 8.00 6.28
N THR A 104 3.42 7.29 7.26
CA THR A 104 4.08 6.15 7.87
C THR A 104 4.25 5.02 6.86
N THR A 105 5.38 4.33 6.92
CA THR A 105 5.70 3.25 5.97
C THR A 105 5.95 1.93 6.69
N VAL A 106 5.42 0.85 6.09
CA VAL A 106 5.62 -0.52 6.56
C VAL A 106 6.16 -1.34 5.38
N TRP A 107 7.36 -1.87 5.53
CA TRP A 107 7.98 -2.70 4.50
C TRP A 107 7.66 -4.17 4.75
N VAL A 108 7.03 -4.81 3.78
CA VAL A 108 6.76 -6.26 3.82
C VAL A 108 7.94 -6.96 3.15
N ASN A 109 8.73 -7.67 3.93
CA ASN A 109 9.99 -8.26 3.48
C ASN A 109 10.05 -9.76 3.81
N PRO A 110 9.26 -10.60 3.10
CA PRO A 110 9.21 -12.04 3.40
C PRO A 110 10.51 -12.76 3.09
N GLU A 111 11.29 -12.25 2.13
CA GLU A 111 12.55 -12.87 1.72
C GLU A 111 13.75 -12.38 2.54
N ARG A 112 13.52 -11.51 3.53
CA ARG A 112 14.56 -10.95 4.39
C ARG A 112 15.68 -10.31 3.59
N ARG A 113 15.30 -9.49 2.61
CA ARG A 113 16.27 -8.75 1.81
C ARG A 113 17.00 -7.74 2.68
N LEU A 114 18.22 -7.39 2.27
CA LEU A 114 19.02 -6.43 3.01
C LEU A 114 18.41 -5.05 2.97
N PRO A 115 18.55 -4.28 4.08
CA PRO A 115 18.04 -2.91 4.10
C PRO A 115 18.78 -2.02 3.12
N HIS A 116 18.10 -0.99 2.65
CA HIS A 116 18.70 0.03 1.78
C HIS A 116 19.29 1.14 2.66
N PRO A 117 20.51 1.62 2.38
CA PRO A 117 21.16 2.62 3.23
C PRO A 117 20.44 3.96 3.28
N GLU A 118 19.67 4.30 2.24
CA GLU A 118 19.00 5.61 2.15
C GLU A 118 17.49 5.55 2.25
N ILE A 119 16.90 4.35 2.14
CA ILE A 119 15.43 4.18 2.20
C ILE A 119 15.12 3.33 3.43
N VAL A 120 14.77 3.99 4.52
CA VAL A 120 14.52 3.32 5.80
C VAL A 120 13.03 3.34 6.10
N PRO A 121 12.35 2.17 6.10
CA PRO A 121 10.94 2.12 6.48
C PRO A 121 10.77 2.42 7.97
N ASP A 122 9.58 2.88 8.34
CA ASP A 122 9.28 3.07 9.75
C ASP A 122 9.12 1.73 10.47
N TYR A 123 8.58 0.75 9.77
CA TYR A 123 8.41 -0.61 10.30
C TYR A 123 8.72 -1.63 9.22
N GLU A 124 9.10 -2.84 9.65
CA GLU A 124 9.33 -3.95 8.74
C GLU A 124 8.61 -5.20 9.28
N ILE A 125 7.92 -5.93 8.40
CA ILE A 125 7.25 -7.19 8.73
C ILE A 125 7.59 -8.24 7.69
N GLU A 126 7.45 -9.51 8.04
CA GLU A 126 7.73 -10.60 7.10
C GLU A 126 6.51 -11.07 6.33
N SER A 127 5.31 -10.81 6.85
CA SER A 127 4.07 -11.22 6.19
C SER A 127 2.94 -10.26 6.53
N LEU A 128 1.91 -10.23 5.69
CA LEU A 128 0.73 -9.42 5.93
C LEU A 128 -0.04 -9.86 7.17
N ALA A 129 0.11 -11.11 7.61
CA ALA A 129 -0.51 -11.58 8.83
C ALA A 129 -0.05 -10.80 10.07
N GLN A 130 1.16 -10.23 10.03
CA GLN A 130 1.69 -9.43 11.12
C GLN A 130 1.19 -7.99 11.12
N LEU A 131 0.58 -7.56 10.03
CA LEU A 131 0.20 -6.15 9.85
C LEU A 131 -0.89 -5.70 10.82
N GLU A 132 -1.92 -6.53 11.03
CA GLU A 132 -3.03 -6.15 11.90
C GLU A 132 -2.54 -5.86 13.32
N ALA A 133 -1.71 -6.75 13.88
CA ALA A 133 -1.15 -6.55 15.22
C ALA A 133 -0.28 -5.31 15.29
N LEU A 134 0.52 -5.06 14.24
CA LEU A 134 1.36 -3.87 14.19
C LEU A 134 0.53 -2.59 14.18
N LEU A 135 -0.53 -2.54 13.36
CA LEU A 135 -1.38 -1.36 13.27
C LEU A 135 -2.09 -1.04 14.58
N GLU A 136 -2.42 -2.05 15.35
CA GLU A 136 -3.06 -1.85 16.65
C GLU A 136 -2.14 -1.19 17.67
N THR A 137 -0.83 -1.22 17.45
CA THR A 137 0.15 -0.59 18.33
C THR A 137 0.50 0.84 17.93
N MET A 138 0.04 1.28 16.79
CA MET A 138 0.32 2.62 16.29
C MET A 138 -0.55 3.71 16.88
#